data_417f0a918e10f9ead50a01538c8dff95
#
_entry.id   417f0a918e10f9ead50a01538c8dff95
#
_cell.length_a   1.000
_cell.length_b   1.000
_cell.length_c   1.000
_cell.angle_alpha   90.00
_cell.angle_beta   90.00
_cell.angle_gamma   90.00
#
_symmetry.space_group_name_H-M   'P 1'
#
loop_
_entity.id
_entity.type
_entity.pdbx_description
1 polymer ?
#
loop_
_entity_poly.entity_id
_entity_poly.type
_entity_poly.pdbx_seq_one_letter_code
_entity_poly.pdbx_strand_id
1 'polypeptide(L)'
;MYIYGKNVAKEKLNSNEQITKIYLSDKFNDNELFNLIKKRKIKYNIVPNKFLDSKVDGLHQGIVIESPDVDLYPFDYIKSINKKNPLVVMLDHLEDPHNFGAIIRTCEALGVDAIIIPKDRNVNVNATVVKTSAGAIYNMPIIMVSNLLDTVNKLKDNGYWIIGTDMNGEDYTKIDYNIPICLIIGNEGHGMSNVLKDNVDFMAKIPMVGKINSLNASVSCGIVLSRIVSGER
;
A
#
# COMPACT_ATOMS: atom_id res chain seq x y z
N MET A 1 -8.58 12.81 -4.03
CA MET A 1 -7.13 13.13 -3.73
C MET A 1 -6.57 14.00 -4.84
N TYR A 2 -5.60 14.88 -4.53
CA TYR A 2 -4.95 15.75 -5.53
C TYR A 2 -3.53 15.29 -5.84
N ILE A 3 -3.23 15.16 -7.12
CA ILE A 3 -1.91 14.82 -7.68
C ILE A 3 -1.41 16.03 -8.46
N TYR A 4 -0.15 16.42 -8.32
CA TYR A 4 0.36 17.65 -8.92
C TYR A 4 1.80 17.55 -9.41
N GLY A 5 2.18 18.49 -10.26
CA GLY A 5 3.48 18.54 -10.94
C GLY A 5 3.51 17.82 -12.28
N LYS A 6 4.27 18.35 -13.24
CA LYS A 6 4.26 17.90 -14.64
C LYS A 6 4.64 16.43 -14.82
N ASN A 7 5.70 15.97 -14.13
CA ASN A 7 6.16 14.59 -14.28
C ASN A 7 5.14 13.58 -13.76
N VAL A 8 4.58 13.85 -12.57
CA VAL A 8 3.56 12.99 -11.97
C VAL A 8 2.27 12.99 -12.80
N ALA A 9 1.88 14.18 -13.31
CA ALA A 9 0.74 14.30 -14.21
C ALA A 9 0.95 13.51 -15.53
N LYS A 10 2.17 13.55 -16.09
CA LYS A 10 2.51 12.78 -17.29
C LYS A 10 2.39 11.28 -17.07
N GLU A 11 2.91 10.77 -15.94
CA GLU A 11 2.78 9.37 -15.58
C GLU A 11 1.31 8.97 -15.40
N LYS A 12 0.54 9.76 -14.64
CA LYS A 12 -0.90 9.54 -14.43
C LYS A 12 -1.69 9.55 -15.76
N LEU A 13 -1.35 10.45 -16.67
CA LEU A 13 -1.98 10.52 -18.00
C LEU A 13 -1.59 9.37 -18.94
N ASN A 14 -0.44 8.75 -18.74
CA ASN A 14 -0.01 7.58 -19.50
C ASN A 14 -0.49 6.25 -18.89
N SER A 15 -0.90 6.24 -17.63
CA SER A 15 -1.51 5.08 -16.98
C SER A 15 -2.99 4.96 -17.36
N ASN A 16 -3.60 3.79 -17.13
CA ASN A 16 -5.04 3.58 -17.29
C ASN A 16 -5.86 4.01 -16.07
N GLU A 17 -5.21 4.63 -15.08
CA GLU A 17 -5.86 5.02 -13.83
C GLU A 17 -6.94 6.09 -14.04
N GLN A 18 -7.94 6.07 -13.17
CA GLN A 18 -9.04 7.04 -13.24
C GLN A 18 -8.56 8.45 -12.88
N ILE A 19 -9.10 9.42 -13.61
CA ILE A 19 -8.93 10.85 -13.39
C ILE A 19 -10.31 11.48 -13.31
N THR A 20 -10.62 12.12 -12.19
CA THR A 20 -11.91 12.78 -11.99
C THR A 20 -11.92 14.12 -12.72
N LYS A 21 -10.84 14.92 -12.58
CA LYS A 21 -10.76 16.26 -13.16
C LYS A 21 -9.31 16.72 -13.27
N ILE A 22 -9.06 17.62 -14.20
CA ILE A 22 -7.75 18.28 -14.34
C ILE A 22 -7.95 19.79 -14.21
N TYR A 23 -7.07 20.43 -13.43
CA TYR A 23 -6.97 21.87 -13.32
C TYR A 23 -5.63 22.32 -13.88
N LEU A 24 -5.67 23.25 -14.84
CA LEU A 24 -4.50 23.84 -15.47
C LEU A 24 -4.45 25.31 -15.12
N SER A 25 -3.26 25.82 -14.85
CA SER A 25 -3.05 27.27 -14.70
C SER A 25 -3.38 28.00 -15.99
N ASP A 26 -3.85 29.23 -15.88
CA ASP A 26 -3.99 30.16 -16.99
C ASP A 26 -2.66 30.45 -17.73
N LYS A 27 -1.53 30.19 -17.05
CA LYS A 27 -0.17 30.31 -17.61
C LYS A 27 0.45 28.97 -17.98
N PHE A 28 -0.32 27.89 -17.95
CA PHE A 28 0.18 26.55 -18.26
C PHE A 28 0.59 26.45 -19.72
N ASN A 29 1.85 26.08 -19.97
CA ASN A 29 2.39 25.92 -21.30
C ASN A 29 3.21 24.63 -21.38
N ASP A 30 2.54 23.54 -21.79
CA ASP A 30 3.16 22.23 -22.00
C ASP A 30 2.36 21.46 -23.05
N ASN A 31 2.86 21.48 -24.29
CA ASN A 31 2.18 20.88 -25.44
C ASN A 31 2.07 19.36 -25.31
N GLU A 32 3.04 18.70 -24.69
CA GLU A 32 3.02 17.24 -24.51
C GLU A 32 1.88 16.84 -23.58
N LEU A 33 1.77 17.48 -22.41
CA LEU A 33 0.69 17.22 -21.47
C LEU A 33 -0.68 17.59 -22.06
N PHE A 34 -0.80 18.68 -22.79
CA PHE A 34 -2.04 19.00 -23.50
C PHE A 34 -2.45 17.91 -24.49
N ASN A 35 -1.51 17.36 -25.26
CA ASN A 35 -1.79 16.28 -26.19
C ASN A 35 -2.24 14.99 -25.48
N LEU A 36 -1.64 14.65 -24.34
CA LEU A 36 -2.05 13.51 -23.52
C LEU A 36 -3.48 13.69 -22.96
N ILE A 37 -3.79 14.88 -22.44
CA ILE A 37 -5.14 15.20 -21.94
C ILE A 37 -6.19 15.06 -23.06
N LYS A 38 -5.91 15.60 -24.23
CA LYS A 38 -6.79 15.50 -25.41
C LYS A 38 -6.96 14.05 -25.88
N LYS A 39 -5.87 13.29 -25.97
CA LYS A 39 -5.89 11.87 -26.36
C LYS A 39 -6.78 11.04 -25.44
N ARG A 40 -6.75 11.29 -24.13
CA ARG A 40 -7.59 10.62 -23.14
C ARG A 40 -9.02 11.19 -23.06
N LYS A 41 -9.33 12.26 -23.78
CA LYS A 41 -10.64 12.96 -23.76
C LYS A 41 -11.06 13.39 -22.34
N ILE A 42 -10.10 13.74 -21.48
CA ILE A 42 -10.38 14.16 -20.11
C ILE A 42 -10.75 15.64 -20.10
N LYS A 43 -11.82 15.98 -19.37
CA LYS A 43 -12.22 17.37 -19.16
C LYS A 43 -11.24 18.09 -18.25
N TYR A 44 -10.87 19.31 -18.58
CA TYR A 44 -10.02 20.15 -17.75
C TYR A 44 -10.59 21.56 -17.60
N ASN A 45 -10.23 22.22 -16.52
CA ASN A 45 -10.56 23.62 -16.26
C ASN A 45 -9.29 24.46 -16.26
N ILE A 46 -9.33 25.61 -16.88
CA ILE A 46 -8.28 26.63 -16.76
C ILE A 46 -8.65 27.51 -15.55
N VAL A 47 -7.69 27.66 -14.63
CA VAL A 47 -7.89 28.36 -13.35
C VAL A 47 -6.69 29.25 -13.01
N PRO A 48 -6.84 30.31 -12.19
CA PRO A 48 -5.72 31.09 -11.68
C PRO A 48 -4.80 30.24 -10.81
N ASN A 49 -3.48 30.58 -10.77
CA ASN A 49 -2.50 29.87 -9.92
C ASN A 49 -2.93 29.81 -8.46
N LYS A 50 -3.50 30.90 -7.90
CA LYS A 50 -4.01 30.91 -6.52
C LYS A 50 -5.01 29.80 -6.21
N PHE A 51 -5.78 29.36 -7.20
CA PHE A 51 -6.69 28.21 -7.03
C PHE A 51 -5.90 26.92 -6.89
N LEU A 52 -4.84 26.71 -7.68
CA LEU A 52 -3.98 25.53 -7.57
C LEU A 52 -3.24 25.53 -6.22
N ASP A 53 -2.69 26.67 -5.80
CA ASP A 53 -2.04 26.83 -4.49
C ASP A 53 -2.96 26.47 -3.32
N SER A 54 -4.27 26.71 -3.45
CA SER A 54 -5.25 26.35 -2.41
C SER A 54 -5.58 24.86 -2.35
N LYS A 55 -5.19 24.08 -3.34
CA LYS A 55 -5.50 22.64 -3.45
C LYS A 55 -4.35 21.75 -3.00
N VAL A 56 -3.11 22.24 -3.05
CA VAL A 56 -1.92 21.41 -2.79
C VAL A 56 -0.80 22.25 -2.15
N ASP A 57 -0.13 21.64 -1.19
CA ASP A 57 1.06 22.21 -0.54
C ASP A 57 2.31 21.76 -1.28
N GLY A 58 2.66 22.43 -2.39
CA GLY A 58 3.85 22.09 -3.14
C GLY A 58 3.92 22.66 -4.54
N LEU A 59 5.02 22.41 -5.24
CA LEU A 59 5.28 22.95 -6.57
C LEU A 59 4.41 22.23 -7.62
N HIS A 60 3.23 22.77 -7.89
CA HIS A 60 2.26 22.17 -8.84
C HIS A 60 2.62 22.40 -10.32
N GLN A 61 3.55 23.29 -10.65
CA GLN A 61 4.01 23.55 -12.03
C GLN A 61 2.88 23.86 -13.03
N GLY A 62 1.78 24.42 -12.54
CA GLY A 62 0.61 24.79 -13.34
C GLY A 62 -0.38 23.65 -13.63
N ILE A 63 -0.20 22.47 -13.05
CA ILE A 63 -1.13 21.34 -13.23
C ILE A 63 -1.44 20.64 -11.90
N VAL A 64 -2.73 20.44 -11.66
CA VAL A 64 -3.27 19.62 -10.55
C VAL A 64 -4.31 18.68 -11.12
N ILE A 65 -4.21 17.41 -10.79
CA ILE A 65 -5.15 16.36 -11.19
C ILE A 65 -5.92 15.91 -9.96
N GLU A 66 -7.22 15.94 -10.04
CA GLU A 66 -8.12 15.31 -9.07
C GLU A 66 -8.29 13.84 -9.44
N SER A 67 -7.87 12.96 -8.56
CA SER A 67 -8.00 11.51 -8.69
C SER A 67 -9.06 11.01 -7.71
N PRO A 68 -9.76 9.90 -7.98
CA PRO A 68 -10.65 9.29 -6.99
C PRO A 68 -9.94 9.11 -5.65
N ASP A 69 -10.69 9.23 -4.58
CA ASP A 69 -10.20 8.83 -3.26
C ASP A 69 -10.07 7.31 -3.22
N VAL A 70 -9.14 6.83 -2.40
CA VAL A 70 -8.98 5.40 -2.15
C VAL A 70 -9.98 5.01 -1.07
N ASP A 71 -10.78 4.00 -1.35
CA ASP A 71 -11.73 3.47 -0.38
C ASP A 71 -10.97 2.76 0.75
N LEU A 72 -11.30 3.16 1.99
CA LEU A 72 -10.80 2.51 3.20
C LEU A 72 -11.93 1.71 3.83
N TYR A 73 -11.65 0.46 4.15
CA TYR A 73 -12.64 -0.48 4.65
C TYR A 73 -12.53 -0.65 6.17
N PRO A 74 -13.64 -0.89 6.87
CA PRO A 74 -13.63 -1.29 8.27
C PRO A 74 -13.17 -2.75 8.41
N PHE A 75 -12.83 -3.19 9.64
CA PHE A 75 -12.39 -4.56 9.92
C PHE A 75 -13.39 -5.63 9.45
N ASP A 76 -14.68 -5.35 9.49
CA ASP A 76 -15.72 -6.31 9.05
C ASP A 76 -15.60 -6.73 7.58
N TYR A 77 -14.81 -6.02 6.77
CA TYR A 77 -14.46 -6.45 5.41
C TYR A 77 -13.85 -7.86 5.37
N ILE A 78 -13.08 -8.24 6.40
CA ILE A 78 -12.48 -9.59 6.54
C ILE A 78 -13.52 -10.69 6.40
N LYS A 79 -14.73 -10.50 6.94
CA LYS A 79 -15.83 -11.48 6.88
C LYS A 79 -16.41 -11.66 5.47
N SER A 80 -16.17 -10.71 4.56
CA SER A 80 -16.62 -10.79 3.18
C SER A 80 -15.66 -11.57 2.27
N ILE A 81 -14.47 -11.92 2.75
CA ILE A 81 -13.47 -12.67 2.00
C ILE A 81 -13.92 -14.14 1.93
N ASN A 82 -14.42 -14.55 0.77
CA ASN A 82 -14.92 -15.91 0.55
C ASN A 82 -13.85 -16.79 -0.12
N LYS A 83 -12.81 -17.14 0.66
CA LYS A 83 -11.74 -18.07 0.25
C LYS A 83 -11.50 -19.10 1.34
N LYS A 84 -11.04 -20.28 0.97
CA LYS A 84 -10.67 -21.33 1.93
C LYS A 84 -9.51 -20.89 2.83
N ASN A 85 -8.46 -20.35 2.22
CA ASN A 85 -7.25 -19.91 2.89
C ASN A 85 -7.01 -18.42 2.53
N PRO A 86 -7.73 -17.46 3.13
CA PRO A 86 -7.51 -16.05 2.87
C PRO A 86 -6.13 -15.59 3.35
N LEU A 87 -5.56 -14.61 2.66
CA LEU A 87 -4.25 -14.01 2.95
C LEU A 87 -4.41 -12.51 3.12
N VAL A 88 -4.10 -12.02 4.29
CA VAL A 88 -4.04 -10.58 4.55
C VAL A 88 -2.65 -10.16 5.02
N VAL A 89 -2.28 -8.92 4.75
CA VAL A 89 -1.03 -8.34 5.22
C VAL A 89 -1.35 -7.23 6.21
N MET A 90 -0.70 -7.23 7.37
CA MET A 90 -0.81 -6.17 8.37
C MET A 90 0.50 -5.38 8.41
N LEU A 91 0.42 -4.06 8.38
CA LEU A 91 1.58 -3.17 8.45
C LEU A 91 1.67 -2.54 9.83
N ASP A 92 2.76 -2.80 10.54
CA ASP A 92 2.97 -2.27 11.88
C ASP A 92 3.67 -0.90 11.81
N HIS A 93 2.86 0.17 11.68
CA HIS A 93 3.31 1.56 11.71
C HIS A 93 4.38 1.90 10.64
N LEU A 94 4.11 1.52 9.39
CA LEU A 94 4.98 1.85 8.25
C LEU A 94 4.98 3.37 8.01
N GLU A 95 6.14 3.99 7.82
CA GLU A 95 6.28 5.44 7.70
C GLU A 95 6.64 5.91 6.28
N ASP A 96 7.34 5.08 5.51
CA ASP A 96 7.77 5.44 4.16
C ASP A 96 6.67 5.17 3.11
N PRO A 97 6.17 6.21 2.41
CA PRO A 97 5.18 6.03 1.35
C PRO A 97 5.70 5.21 0.15
N HIS A 98 7.01 5.17 -0.09
CA HIS A 98 7.58 4.33 -1.15
C HIS A 98 7.47 2.85 -0.79
N ASN A 99 7.78 2.47 0.45
CA ASN A 99 7.61 1.10 0.93
C ASN A 99 6.15 0.69 0.93
N PHE A 100 5.26 1.57 1.39
CA PHE A 100 3.83 1.29 1.39
C PHE A 100 3.30 1.03 -0.03
N GLY A 101 3.62 1.90 -0.99
CA GLY A 101 3.22 1.71 -2.38
C GLY A 101 3.80 0.44 -3.01
N ALA A 102 5.08 0.10 -2.72
CA ALA A 102 5.71 -1.12 -3.20
C ALA A 102 5.05 -2.39 -2.60
N ILE A 103 4.71 -2.36 -1.30
CA ILE A 103 3.98 -3.45 -0.64
C ILE A 103 2.60 -3.63 -1.27
N ILE A 104 1.83 -2.56 -1.46
CA ILE A 104 0.51 -2.62 -2.10
C ILE A 104 0.60 -3.28 -3.48
N ARG A 105 1.57 -2.85 -4.31
CA ARG A 105 1.79 -3.43 -5.64
C ARG A 105 2.13 -4.92 -5.58
N THR A 106 2.98 -5.31 -4.64
CA THR A 106 3.38 -6.70 -4.44
C THR A 106 2.20 -7.54 -3.94
N CYS A 107 1.42 -7.02 -2.99
CA CYS A 107 0.24 -7.68 -2.45
C CYS A 107 -0.81 -7.94 -3.54
N GLU A 108 -1.10 -6.94 -4.36
CA GLU A 108 -2.05 -7.07 -5.46
C GLU A 108 -1.58 -8.12 -6.48
N ALA A 109 -0.33 -8.02 -6.93
CA ALA A 109 0.25 -8.96 -7.89
C ALA A 109 0.30 -10.42 -7.40
N LEU A 110 0.41 -10.63 -6.08
CA LEU A 110 0.47 -11.96 -5.45
C LEU A 110 -0.88 -12.42 -4.89
N GLY A 111 -1.97 -11.71 -5.15
CA GLY A 111 -3.32 -12.13 -4.81
C GLY A 111 -3.65 -12.09 -3.32
N VAL A 112 -3.02 -11.19 -2.57
CA VAL A 112 -3.40 -10.84 -1.19
C VAL A 112 -4.82 -10.26 -1.19
N ASP A 113 -5.62 -10.63 -0.20
CA ASP A 113 -7.04 -10.27 -0.15
C ASP A 113 -7.31 -8.89 0.44
N ALA A 114 -6.48 -8.44 1.38
CA ALA A 114 -6.55 -7.11 1.96
C ALA A 114 -5.24 -6.73 2.66
N ILE A 115 -5.03 -5.41 2.82
CA ILE A 115 -3.95 -4.87 3.66
C ILE A 115 -4.58 -4.16 4.85
N ILE A 116 -4.07 -4.44 6.06
CA ILE A 116 -4.52 -3.83 7.31
C ILE A 116 -3.48 -2.80 7.75
N ILE A 117 -3.94 -1.58 8.02
CA ILE A 117 -3.10 -0.48 8.50
C ILE A 117 -3.68 0.15 9.77
N PRO A 118 -2.84 0.65 10.68
CA PRO A 118 -3.32 1.44 11.80
C PRO A 118 -3.73 2.85 11.32
N LYS A 119 -4.70 3.43 12.02
CA LYS A 119 -5.15 4.81 11.76
C LYS A 119 -4.08 5.83 12.12
N ASP A 120 -3.38 5.60 13.22
CA ASP A 120 -2.40 6.53 13.76
C ASP A 120 -0.97 6.05 13.52
N ARG A 121 -0.02 7.01 13.44
CA ARG A 121 1.42 6.74 13.28
C ARG A 121 1.73 5.81 12.11
N ASN A 122 1.05 6.00 11.00
CA ASN A 122 1.25 5.26 9.76
C ASN A 122 1.26 6.24 8.59
N VAL A 123 1.94 5.87 7.52
CA VAL A 123 1.91 6.64 6.28
C VAL A 123 0.48 6.73 5.73
N ASN A 124 0.04 7.93 5.41
CA ASN A 124 -1.25 8.14 4.77
C ASN A 124 -1.19 7.78 3.27
N VAL A 125 -2.34 7.37 2.73
CA VAL A 125 -2.50 7.23 1.28
C VAL A 125 -2.37 8.61 0.64
N ASN A 126 -1.31 8.83 -0.10
CA ASN A 126 -1.00 10.08 -0.78
C ASN A 126 -0.56 9.84 -2.24
N ALA A 127 -0.24 10.91 -2.97
CA ALA A 127 0.17 10.84 -4.37
C ALA A 127 1.41 9.93 -4.60
N THR A 128 2.35 9.89 -3.64
CA THR A 128 3.54 9.02 -3.71
C THR A 128 3.15 7.56 -3.62
N VAL A 129 2.24 7.19 -2.71
CA VAL A 129 1.71 5.81 -2.57
C VAL A 129 1.00 5.39 -3.85
N VAL A 130 0.15 6.24 -4.42
CA VAL A 130 -0.54 5.96 -5.70
C VAL A 130 0.48 5.71 -6.82
N LYS A 131 1.48 6.56 -6.92
CA LYS A 131 2.54 6.44 -7.93
C LYS A 131 3.35 5.16 -7.75
N THR A 132 3.85 4.89 -6.55
CA THR A 132 4.73 3.73 -6.28
C THR A 132 3.98 2.40 -6.33
N SER A 133 2.69 2.40 -6.02
CA SER A 133 1.83 1.22 -6.23
C SER A 133 1.48 0.97 -7.69
N ALA A 134 1.85 1.87 -8.63
CA ALA A 134 1.47 1.80 -10.04
C ALA A 134 -0.05 1.61 -10.25
N GLY A 135 -0.86 2.21 -9.38
CA GLY A 135 -2.33 2.12 -9.42
C GLY A 135 -2.93 0.90 -8.74
N ALA A 136 -2.13 -0.06 -8.26
CA ALA A 136 -2.61 -1.25 -7.55
C ALA A 136 -3.47 -0.91 -6.32
N ILE A 137 -3.25 0.26 -5.72
CA ILE A 137 -4.02 0.73 -4.57
C ILE A 137 -5.53 0.84 -4.83
N TYR A 138 -5.96 1.02 -6.06
CA TYR A 138 -7.38 1.09 -6.42
C TYR A 138 -8.05 -0.28 -6.50
N ASN A 139 -7.26 -1.36 -6.56
CA ASN A 139 -7.73 -2.73 -6.63
C ASN A 139 -7.52 -3.48 -5.30
N MET A 140 -6.65 -2.96 -4.42
CA MET A 140 -6.29 -3.57 -3.16
C MET A 140 -7.14 -3.02 -2.01
N PRO A 141 -7.98 -3.83 -1.36
CA PRO A 141 -8.72 -3.40 -0.18
C PRO A 141 -7.78 -3.01 0.96
N ILE A 142 -7.89 -1.77 1.42
CA ILE A 142 -7.14 -1.26 2.57
C ILE A 142 -8.07 -1.15 3.76
N ILE A 143 -7.80 -1.93 4.78
CA ILE A 143 -8.58 -1.95 6.04
C ILE A 143 -7.89 -1.07 7.06
N MET A 144 -8.58 -0.03 7.52
CA MET A 144 -8.05 0.87 8.54
C MET A 144 -8.60 0.50 9.91
N VAL A 145 -7.70 0.32 10.88
CA VAL A 145 -8.05 -0.08 12.26
C VAL A 145 -7.46 0.87 13.29
N SER A 146 -8.10 0.98 14.44
CA SER A 146 -7.62 1.84 15.54
C SER A 146 -6.54 1.19 16.40
N ASN A 147 -6.50 -0.16 16.49
CA ASN A 147 -5.56 -0.90 17.31
C ASN A 147 -5.18 -2.22 16.67
N LEU A 148 -3.87 -2.42 16.42
CA LEU A 148 -3.37 -3.62 15.74
C LEU A 148 -3.46 -4.87 16.62
N LEU A 149 -3.19 -4.78 17.93
CA LEU A 149 -3.29 -5.93 18.84
C LEU A 149 -4.73 -6.43 18.97
N ASP A 150 -5.68 -5.53 19.14
CA ASP A 150 -7.10 -5.88 19.16
C ASP A 150 -7.54 -6.53 17.84
N THR A 151 -6.96 -6.05 16.72
CA THR A 151 -7.20 -6.61 15.39
C THR A 151 -6.59 -8.00 15.24
N VAL A 152 -5.39 -8.25 15.79
CA VAL A 152 -4.77 -9.59 15.87
C VAL A 152 -5.69 -10.57 16.58
N ASN A 153 -6.21 -10.20 17.75
CA ASN A 153 -7.13 -11.06 18.51
C ASN A 153 -8.40 -11.38 17.69
N LYS A 154 -9.00 -10.36 17.07
CA LYS A 154 -10.17 -10.55 16.20
C LYS A 154 -9.88 -11.43 14.98
N LEU A 155 -8.69 -11.34 14.40
CA LEU A 155 -8.28 -12.23 13.29
C LEU A 155 -8.15 -13.67 13.77
N LYS A 156 -7.55 -13.92 14.94
CA LYS A 156 -7.48 -15.25 15.56
C LYS A 156 -8.87 -15.83 15.81
N ASP A 157 -9.79 -15.03 16.32
CA ASP A 157 -11.20 -15.42 16.51
C ASP A 157 -11.91 -15.78 15.20
N ASN A 158 -11.43 -15.22 14.07
CA ASN A 158 -11.89 -15.55 12.71
C ASN A 158 -11.06 -16.66 12.03
N GLY A 159 -10.21 -17.37 12.75
CA GLY A 159 -9.46 -18.53 12.29
C GLY A 159 -8.17 -18.22 11.54
N TYR A 160 -7.70 -16.96 11.56
CA TYR A 160 -6.40 -16.61 10.97
C TYR A 160 -5.24 -16.96 11.89
N TRP A 161 -4.18 -17.47 11.30
CA TRP A 161 -2.88 -17.60 11.95
C TRP A 161 -2.05 -16.34 11.70
N ILE A 162 -1.40 -15.86 12.74
CA ILE A 162 -0.64 -14.62 12.72
C ILE A 162 0.84 -14.96 12.54
N ILE A 163 1.41 -14.48 11.44
CA ILE A 163 2.82 -14.71 11.11
C ILE A 163 3.54 -13.37 11.14
N GLY A 164 4.48 -13.22 12.06
CA GLY A 164 5.38 -12.08 12.12
C GLY A 164 6.67 -12.32 11.35
N THR A 165 7.41 -11.25 11.06
CA THR A 165 8.74 -11.33 10.44
C THR A 165 9.80 -10.78 11.38
N ASP A 166 10.80 -11.59 11.75
CA ASP A 166 11.94 -11.19 12.60
C ASP A 166 13.17 -12.04 12.30
N MET A 167 14.35 -11.51 12.62
CA MET A 167 15.62 -12.21 12.44
C MET A 167 15.82 -13.43 13.38
N ASN A 168 15.05 -13.51 14.47
CA ASN A 168 15.14 -14.57 15.48
C ASN A 168 14.08 -15.67 15.30
N GLY A 169 13.36 -15.65 14.18
CA GLY A 169 12.29 -16.61 13.88
C GLY A 169 12.76 -17.94 13.34
N GLU A 170 11.80 -18.78 12.95
CA GLU A 170 12.01 -20.00 12.16
C GLU A 170 12.23 -19.67 10.69
N ASP A 171 13.00 -20.49 9.99
CA ASP A 171 13.18 -20.37 8.54
C ASP A 171 11.82 -20.34 7.84
N TYR A 172 11.52 -19.23 7.16
CA TYR A 172 10.23 -18.98 6.51
C TYR A 172 9.83 -20.08 5.51
N THR A 173 10.80 -20.85 4.99
CA THR A 173 10.52 -21.94 4.06
C THR A 173 9.93 -23.18 4.74
N LYS A 174 10.03 -23.30 6.07
CA LYS A 174 9.58 -24.46 6.85
C LYS A 174 8.19 -24.30 7.45
N ILE A 175 7.65 -23.09 7.45
CA ILE A 175 6.32 -22.79 7.97
C ILE A 175 5.27 -23.36 6.99
N ASP A 176 4.21 -23.97 7.55
CA ASP A 176 3.04 -24.39 6.76
C ASP A 176 2.13 -23.16 6.53
N TYR A 177 1.91 -22.86 5.27
CA TYR A 177 1.09 -21.72 4.83
C TYR A 177 -0.28 -22.12 4.27
N ASN A 178 -0.68 -23.38 4.36
CA ASN A 178 -1.97 -23.86 3.82
C ASN A 178 -3.14 -23.64 4.80
N ILE A 179 -3.21 -22.44 5.35
CA ILE A 179 -4.16 -21.97 6.36
C ILE A 179 -4.54 -20.52 6.07
N PRO A 180 -5.61 -19.97 6.67
CA PRO A 180 -5.86 -18.53 6.68
C PRO A 180 -4.72 -17.78 7.38
N ILE A 181 -4.16 -16.75 6.74
CA ILE A 181 -2.94 -16.08 7.24
C ILE A 181 -3.12 -14.56 7.32
N CYS A 182 -2.62 -13.99 8.42
CA CYS A 182 -2.25 -12.59 8.51
C CYS A 182 -0.73 -12.48 8.63
N LEU A 183 -0.07 -11.99 7.59
CA LEU A 183 1.38 -11.70 7.61
C LEU A 183 1.60 -10.28 8.15
N ILE A 184 2.38 -10.14 9.24
CA ILE A 184 2.74 -8.83 9.81
C ILE A 184 4.11 -8.40 9.29
N ILE A 185 4.17 -7.21 8.72
CA ILE A 185 5.41 -6.53 8.30
C ILE A 185 5.66 -5.38 9.26
N GLY A 186 6.82 -5.38 9.89
CA GLY A 186 7.22 -4.35 10.84
C GLY A 186 7.67 -3.05 10.20
N ASN A 187 7.86 -2.03 11.03
CA ASN A 187 8.42 -0.73 10.69
C ASN A 187 9.88 -0.86 10.21
N GLU A 188 10.31 0.07 9.34
CA GLU A 188 11.66 0.06 8.73
C GLU A 188 12.78 0.25 9.76
N GLY A 189 12.56 1.06 10.80
CA GLY A 189 13.58 1.40 11.79
C GLY A 189 13.61 0.44 12.98
N HIS A 190 12.45 0.02 13.45
CA HIS A 190 12.32 -0.71 14.72
C HIS A 190 11.83 -2.16 14.54
N GLY A 191 11.48 -2.53 13.31
CA GLY A 191 10.85 -3.82 13.05
C GLY A 191 9.42 -3.88 13.62
N MET A 192 8.99 -5.06 13.96
CA MET A 192 7.67 -5.27 14.55
C MET A 192 7.67 -4.90 16.05
N SER A 193 6.61 -4.27 16.53
CA SER A 193 6.44 -3.88 17.93
C SER A 193 6.43 -5.11 18.85
N ASN A 194 6.98 -4.98 20.06
CA ASN A 194 7.07 -6.10 21.01
C ASN A 194 5.69 -6.69 21.35
N VAL A 195 4.69 -5.82 21.49
CA VAL A 195 3.31 -6.24 21.76
C VAL A 195 2.77 -7.16 20.65
N LEU A 196 3.08 -6.89 19.39
CA LEU A 196 2.69 -7.78 18.30
C LEU A 196 3.56 -9.03 18.25
N LYS A 197 4.88 -8.92 18.50
CA LYS A 197 5.78 -10.10 18.57
C LYS A 197 5.32 -11.13 19.57
N ASP A 198 4.82 -10.70 20.73
CA ASP A 198 4.35 -11.59 21.80
C ASP A 198 3.00 -12.26 21.45
N ASN A 199 2.33 -11.81 20.38
CA ASN A 199 1.00 -12.27 19.99
C ASN A 199 0.95 -12.95 18.60
N VAL A 200 2.08 -13.21 17.95
CA VAL A 200 2.13 -14.02 16.73
C VAL A 200 2.08 -15.52 17.04
N ASP A 201 1.60 -16.31 16.11
CA ASP A 201 1.60 -17.78 16.21
C ASP A 201 2.91 -18.35 15.67
N PHE A 202 3.47 -17.71 14.63
CA PHE A 202 4.76 -18.05 14.01
C PHE A 202 5.59 -16.79 13.77
N MET A 203 6.90 -16.91 13.96
CA MET A 203 7.85 -15.88 13.61
C MET A 203 8.70 -16.36 12.43
N ALA A 204 8.51 -15.77 11.26
CA ALA A 204 9.22 -16.12 10.04
C ALA A 204 10.55 -15.37 9.95
N LYS A 205 11.63 -16.08 9.72
CA LYS A 205 12.97 -15.55 9.47
C LYS A 205 13.36 -15.78 8.02
N ILE A 206 13.83 -14.72 7.36
CA ILE A 206 14.52 -14.83 6.08
C ILE A 206 15.99 -15.09 6.37
N PRO A 207 16.58 -16.23 5.98
CA PRO A 207 18.00 -16.51 6.20
C PRO A 207 18.88 -15.49 5.47
N MET A 208 19.79 -14.87 6.21
CA MET A 208 20.77 -13.91 5.66
C MET A 208 22.18 -14.41 5.93
N VAL A 209 22.99 -14.46 4.88
CA VAL A 209 24.38 -14.95 4.93
C VAL A 209 25.41 -13.81 4.83
N GLY A 210 24.95 -12.59 4.62
CA GLY A 210 25.77 -11.38 4.51
C GLY A 210 26.06 -10.74 5.87
N LYS A 211 26.69 -9.56 5.84
CA LYS A 211 26.97 -8.75 7.04
C LYS A 211 25.79 -7.89 7.50
N ILE A 212 24.83 -7.66 6.62
CA ILE A 212 23.62 -6.90 6.94
C ILE A 212 22.60 -7.86 7.57
N ASN A 213 21.95 -7.40 8.63
CA ASN A 213 21.02 -8.20 9.45
C ASN A 213 19.55 -7.89 9.23
N SER A 214 19.23 -6.98 8.29
CA SER A 214 17.86 -6.62 7.96
C SER A 214 17.70 -6.34 6.46
N LEU A 215 16.51 -6.57 5.93
CA LEU A 215 16.11 -6.18 4.58
C LEU A 215 15.11 -5.02 4.64
N ASN A 216 14.96 -4.31 3.54
CA ASN A 216 13.89 -3.34 3.39
C ASN A 216 12.52 -4.02 3.59
N ALA A 217 11.57 -3.32 4.21
CA ALA A 217 10.25 -3.85 4.56
C ALA A 217 9.47 -4.39 3.34
N SER A 218 9.50 -3.68 2.22
CA SER A 218 8.81 -4.11 1.00
C SER A 218 9.49 -5.33 0.36
N VAL A 219 10.81 -5.44 0.45
CA VAL A 219 11.58 -6.61 -0.02
C VAL A 219 11.26 -7.83 0.84
N SER A 220 11.29 -7.69 2.16
CA SER A 220 10.95 -8.77 3.10
C SER A 220 9.52 -9.27 2.86
N CYS A 221 8.57 -8.35 2.70
CA CYS A 221 7.19 -8.66 2.35
C CYS A 221 7.10 -9.49 1.07
N GLY A 222 7.77 -9.07 0.01
CA GLY A 222 7.76 -9.77 -1.29
C GLY A 222 8.35 -11.18 -1.21
N ILE A 223 9.45 -11.36 -0.49
CA ILE A 223 10.09 -12.68 -0.32
C ILE A 223 9.15 -13.65 0.40
N VAL A 224 8.59 -13.23 1.54
CA VAL A 224 7.70 -14.11 2.33
C VAL A 224 6.40 -14.38 1.58
N LEU A 225 5.78 -13.36 0.98
CA LEU A 225 4.56 -13.53 0.17
C LEU A 225 4.79 -14.46 -1.03
N SER A 226 5.91 -14.34 -1.73
CA SER A 226 6.24 -15.25 -2.84
C SER A 226 6.28 -16.70 -2.40
N ARG A 227 6.84 -16.99 -1.22
CA ARG A 227 6.85 -18.35 -0.65
C ARG A 227 5.44 -18.80 -0.27
N ILE A 228 4.65 -17.93 0.36
CA ILE A 228 3.27 -18.23 0.75
C ILE A 228 2.43 -18.62 -0.46
N VAL A 229 2.50 -17.88 -1.57
CA VAL A 229 1.64 -18.13 -2.74
C VAL A 229 2.18 -19.22 -3.67
N SER A 230 3.48 -19.56 -3.62
CA SER A 230 4.07 -20.65 -4.40
C SER A 230 3.81 -22.04 -3.80
N GLY A 231 3.34 -22.11 -2.54
CA GLY A 231 2.83 -23.34 -1.96
C GLY A 231 1.45 -23.70 -2.52
N GLU A 232 1.04 -24.95 -2.36
CA GLU A 232 -0.34 -25.37 -2.65
C GLU A 232 -1.27 -24.74 -1.59
N ARG A 233 -2.12 -23.80 -2.00
CA ARG A 233 -3.12 -23.10 -1.17
C ARG A 233 -4.53 -23.42 -1.62
#